data_dab9668704e765e967c999b231df8b46
#
_entry.id   dab9668704e765e967c999b231df8b46
#
_cell.length_a   1.000
_cell.length_b   1.000
_cell.length_c   1.000
_cell.angle_alpha   90.00
_cell.angle_beta   90.00
_cell.angle_gamma   90.00
#
_symmetry.space_group_name_H-M   'P 1'
#
loop_
_entity.id
_entity.type
_entity.pdbx_description
1 polymer ?
#
loop_
_entity_poly.entity_id
_entity_poly.type
_entity_poly.pdbx_seq_one_letter_code
_entity_poly.pdbx_strand_id
1 'polypeptide(L)'
;MKTFIFMGNQYGWIIFIVASICLSLLIAINSTIQVVNAAVLTLQNNNNWTVNANGHQDALRFSYTSQGSVSGIMYDDRIIGFWDHNSQKIIFMRLDNPSDPTSFQIYTGFLFKDTTTNSLGTPLCYQTLSGSFLTPAGAGGSAARNEYGWYAQSPIPCN
;
A
#
# COMPACT_ATOMS: atom_id res chain seq x y z
N MET A 1 12.43 -81.10 19.52
CA MET A 1 13.01 -80.08 18.66
C MET A 1 11.90 -79.09 18.39
N LYS A 2 11.90 -77.84 19.07
CA LYS A 2 10.84 -76.87 18.89
C LYS A 2 11.42 -75.72 18.04
N THR A 3 10.88 -75.59 16.84
CA THR A 3 11.24 -74.53 15.88
C THR A 3 10.53 -73.22 16.30
N PHE A 4 11.28 -72.19 16.72
CA PHE A 4 10.77 -70.85 16.95
C PHE A 4 10.70 -70.11 15.62
N ILE A 5 9.50 -69.77 15.15
CA ILE A 5 9.28 -68.90 13.99
C ILE A 5 9.30 -67.46 14.50
N PHE A 6 10.33 -66.72 14.10
CA PHE A 6 10.39 -65.30 14.32
C PHE A 6 9.43 -64.60 13.31
N MET A 7 8.23 -64.23 13.78
CA MET A 7 7.38 -63.31 13.02
C MET A 7 8.02 -61.91 13.03
N GLY A 8 8.71 -61.56 11.97
CA GLY A 8 9.24 -60.23 11.76
C GLY A 8 8.12 -59.18 11.73
N ASN A 9 8.25 -58.22 12.58
CA ASN A 9 7.26 -57.14 12.78
C ASN A 9 7.22 -56.22 11.53
N GLN A 10 6.41 -56.54 10.55
CA GLN A 10 6.23 -55.76 9.32
C GLN A 10 5.71 -54.31 9.59
N TYR A 11 5.12 -54.08 10.74
CA TYR A 11 4.61 -52.73 11.10
C TYR A 11 5.68 -51.71 11.46
N GLY A 12 6.86 -52.16 11.90
CA GLY A 12 7.97 -51.27 12.23
C GLY A 12 8.48 -50.45 11.02
N TRP A 13 8.51 -51.02 9.84
CA TRP A 13 8.96 -50.35 8.63
C TRP A 13 7.96 -49.33 8.12
N ILE A 14 6.66 -49.61 8.23
CA ILE A 14 5.60 -48.70 7.82
C ILE A 14 5.61 -47.42 8.70
N ILE A 15 5.80 -47.58 10.01
CA ILE A 15 5.86 -46.44 10.95
C ILE A 15 7.08 -45.56 10.65
N PHE A 16 8.23 -46.14 10.33
CA PHE A 16 9.43 -45.39 9.96
C PHE A 16 9.27 -44.60 8.65
N ILE A 17 8.63 -45.18 7.64
CA ILE A 17 8.39 -44.48 6.35
C ILE A 17 7.42 -43.34 6.53
N VAL A 18 6.32 -43.52 7.27
CA VAL A 18 5.32 -42.47 7.51
C VAL A 18 5.92 -41.33 8.33
N ALA A 19 6.70 -41.62 9.37
CA ALA A 19 7.38 -40.60 10.18
C ALA A 19 8.41 -39.80 9.37
N SER A 20 9.15 -40.46 8.47
CA SER A 20 10.12 -39.77 7.60
C SER A 20 9.44 -38.87 6.57
N ILE A 21 8.30 -39.26 6.00
CA ILE A 21 7.53 -38.44 5.07
C ILE A 21 6.91 -37.23 5.77
N CYS A 22 6.35 -37.41 6.97
CA CYS A 22 5.80 -36.29 7.76
C CYS A 22 6.89 -35.27 8.17
N LEU A 23 8.08 -35.74 8.54
CA LEU A 23 9.19 -34.86 8.90
C LEU A 23 9.72 -34.08 7.70
N SER A 24 9.81 -34.68 6.53
CA SER A 24 10.24 -34.01 5.30
C SER A 24 9.19 -32.99 4.80
N LEU A 25 7.89 -33.27 4.96
CA LEU A 25 6.83 -32.31 4.68
C LEU A 25 6.88 -31.09 5.63
N LEU A 26 7.11 -31.32 6.93
CA LEU A 26 7.25 -30.23 7.92
C LEU A 26 8.46 -29.34 7.63
N ILE A 27 9.57 -29.89 7.18
CA ILE A 27 10.77 -29.12 6.79
C ILE A 27 10.49 -28.34 5.51
N ALA A 28 9.78 -28.89 4.53
CA ALA A 28 9.42 -28.21 3.28
C ALA A 28 8.46 -27.04 3.52
N ILE A 29 7.53 -27.15 4.47
CA ILE A 29 6.61 -26.05 4.82
C ILE A 29 7.35 -24.89 5.52
N ASN A 30 8.34 -25.19 6.38
CA ASN A 30 9.10 -24.15 7.07
C ASN A 30 10.10 -23.40 6.15
N SER A 31 10.51 -24.00 5.03
CA SER A 31 11.47 -23.33 4.11
C SER A 31 10.82 -22.39 3.10
N THR A 32 9.48 -22.30 3.03
CA THR A 32 8.77 -21.46 2.05
C THR A 32 8.13 -20.20 2.61
N ILE A 33 8.15 -19.97 3.93
CA ILE A 33 7.73 -18.68 4.49
C ILE A 33 8.95 -17.77 4.52
N GLN A 34 9.41 -17.35 3.37
CA GLN A 34 10.14 -16.10 3.27
C GLN A 34 9.11 -14.99 3.48
N VAL A 35 9.04 -14.46 4.69
CA VAL A 35 8.41 -13.15 4.91
C VAL A 35 9.27 -12.18 4.12
N VAL A 36 8.83 -11.88 2.89
CA VAL A 36 9.34 -10.74 2.16
C VAL A 36 8.91 -9.55 2.99
N ASN A 37 9.79 -9.07 3.88
CA ASN A 37 9.66 -7.76 4.50
C ASN A 37 9.75 -6.77 3.34
N ALA A 38 8.60 -6.47 2.71
CA ALA A 38 8.50 -5.35 1.80
C ALA A 38 9.00 -4.13 2.59
N ALA A 39 10.07 -3.52 2.12
CA ALA A 39 10.60 -2.33 2.77
C ALA A 39 9.48 -1.31 2.87
N VAL A 40 9.09 -0.97 4.10
CA VAL A 40 8.05 0.02 4.34
C VAL A 40 8.55 1.34 3.79
N LEU A 41 7.87 1.88 2.77
CA LEU A 41 8.23 3.15 2.17
C LEU A 41 7.96 4.28 3.17
N THR A 42 8.94 5.16 3.35
CA THR A 42 8.73 6.38 4.13
C THR A 42 8.15 7.44 3.21
N LEU A 43 6.92 7.86 3.50
CA LEU A 43 6.27 8.96 2.79
C LEU A 43 7.10 10.23 2.94
N GLN A 44 7.39 10.91 1.83
CA GLN A 44 8.14 12.17 1.87
C GLN A 44 7.29 13.30 2.45
N ASN A 45 7.80 13.90 3.52
CA ASN A 45 7.18 14.99 4.25
C ASN A 45 7.64 16.34 3.69
N ASN A 46 6.76 17.31 3.61
CA ASN A 46 7.04 18.70 3.14
C ASN A 46 7.55 18.83 1.69
N ASN A 47 7.42 17.79 0.87
CA ASN A 47 7.79 17.87 -0.53
C ASN A 47 6.68 18.43 -1.41
N ASN A 48 7.11 19.01 -2.53
CA ASN A 48 6.19 19.37 -3.61
C ASN A 48 5.84 18.11 -4.41
N TRP A 49 4.60 17.72 -4.32
CA TRP A 49 4.01 16.67 -5.14
C TRP A 49 3.27 17.29 -6.31
N THR A 50 3.41 16.75 -7.49
CA THR A 50 2.54 17.07 -8.61
C THR A 50 1.34 16.13 -8.55
N VAL A 51 0.15 16.68 -8.36
CA VAL A 51 -1.11 15.92 -8.31
C VAL A 51 -1.87 16.04 -9.62
N ASN A 52 -2.52 14.95 -10.01
CA ASN A 52 -3.53 14.95 -11.07
C ASN A 52 -4.78 14.25 -10.53
N ALA A 53 -5.89 14.95 -10.50
CA ALA A 53 -7.18 14.42 -10.09
C ALA A 53 -8.20 14.70 -11.18
N ASN A 54 -8.73 13.66 -11.79
CA ASN A 54 -9.69 13.72 -12.90
C ASN A 54 -9.23 14.62 -14.08
N GLY A 55 -7.93 14.57 -14.40
CA GLY A 55 -7.33 15.36 -15.49
C GLY A 55 -6.88 16.77 -15.10
N HIS A 56 -7.18 17.25 -13.91
CA HIS A 56 -6.69 18.53 -13.38
C HIS A 56 -5.36 18.34 -12.67
N GLN A 57 -4.33 19.07 -13.11
CA GLN A 57 -2.99 18.96 -12.56
C GLN A 57 -2.63 20.23 -11.77
N ASP A 58 -2.03 20.05 -10.58
CA ASP A 58 -1.55 21.13 -9.73
C ASP A 58 -0.55 20.60 -8.67
N ALA A 59 -0.22 21.46 -7.69
CA ALA A 59 0.63 21.10 -6.56
C ALA A 59 -0.18 20.51 -5.39
N LEU A 60 0.42 19.49 -4.76
CA LEU A 60 0.00 18.98 -3.46
C LEU A 60 1.18 19.12 -2.51
N ARG A 61 0.97 19.79 -1.38
CA ARG A 61 1.95 19.99 -0.30
C ARG A 61 1.31 19.59 1.01
N PHE A 62 1.96 18.69 1.72
CA PHE A 62 1.45 18.27 3.03
C PHE A 62 2.58 17.93 3.98
N SER A 63 2.25 17.92 5.26
CA SER A 63 3.05 17.36 6.33
C SER A 63 2.22 16.36 7.13
N TYR A 64 2.90 15.41 7.78
CA TYR A 64 2.27 14.49 8.70
C TYR A 64 3.07 14.37 10.00
N THR A 65 2.35 14.09 11.09
CA THR A 65 2.93 13.84 12.41
C THR A 65 3.33 12.38 12.61
N SER A 66 4.05 12.08 13.67
CA SER A 66 4.35 10.69 14.07
C SER A 66 3.10 9.86 14.38
N GLN A 67 1.99 10.50 14.73
CA GLN A 67 0.69 9.86 14.93
C GLN A 67 -0.12 9.72 13.64
N GLY A 68 0.43 10.14 12.50
CA GLY A 68 -0.20 10.01 11.19
C GLY A 68 -1.15 11.15 10.80
N SER A 69 -1.36 12.17 11.64
CA SER A 69 -2.20 13.32 11.28
C SER A 69 -1.59 14.08 10.09
N VAL A 70 -2.36 14.26 9.02
CA VAL A 70 -1.98 14.95 7.78
C VAL A 70 -2.63 16.33 7.72
N SER A 71 -1.85 17.33 7.30
CA SER A 71 -2.34 18.68 6.99
C SER A 71 -1.55 19.30 5.86
N GLY A 72 -2.19 20.13 5.04
CA GLY A 72 -1.52 20.74 3.89
C GLY A 72 -2.46 21.51 2.98
N ILE A 73 -2.05 21.63 1.71
CA ILE A 73 -2.74 22.36 0.65
C ILE A 73 -2.72 21.52 -0.64
N MET A 74 -3.84 21.47 -1.34
CA MET A 74 -4.01 20.88 -2.66
C MET A 74 -4.93 21.78 -3.49
N TYR A 75 -4.50 22.20 -4.68
CA TYR A 75 -5.23 23.19 -5.51
C TYR A 75 -5.57 24.49 -4.75
N ASP A 76 -4.63 24.97 -3.92
CA ASP A 76 -4.81 26.12 -3.01
C ASP A 76 -5.81 25.90 -1.86
N ASP A 77 -6.50 24.78 -1.81
CA ASP A 77 -7.43 24.43 -0.75
C ASP A 77 -6.76 23.65 0.38
N ARG A 78 -7.25 23.87 1.59
CA ARG A 78 -6.76 23.16 2.77
C ARG A 78 -7.11 21.69 2.72
N ILE A 79 -6.14 20.83 3.07
CA ILE A 79 -6.36 19.43 3.32
C ILE A 79 -6.11 19.05 4.78
N ILE A 80 -6.90 18.11 5.29
CA ILE A 80 -6.75 17.48 6.60
C ILE A 80 -6.99 15.98 6.45
N GLY A 81 -6.23 15.15 7.16
CA GLY A 81 -6.39 13.70 6.99
C GLY A 81 -5.50 12.88 7.88
N PHE A 82 -5.26 11.66 7.43
CA PHE A 82 -4.49 10.67 8.16
C PHE A 82 -3.61 9.83 7.21
N TRP A 83 -2.39 9.54 7.65
CA TRP A 83 -1.45 8.62 7.04
C TRP A 83 -1.25 7.41 7.93
N ASP A 84 -1.54 6.22 7.41
CA ASP A 84 -1.21 4.95 8.06
C ASP A 84 0.07 4.38 7.46
N HIS A 85 1.12 4.41 8.27
CA HIS A 85 2.45 3.94 7.89
C HIS A 85 2.48 2.43 7.61
N ASN A 86 1.68 1.63 8.32
CA ASN A 86 1.71 0.18 8.20
C ASN A 86 1.03 -0.31 6.92
N SER A 87 -0.09 0.27 6.57
CA SER A 87 -0.82 -0.04 5.34
C SER A 87 -0.39 0.80 4.14
N GLN A 88 0.52 1.78 4.33
CA GLN A 88 0.95 2.72 3.29
C GLN A 88 -0.23 3.49 2.68
N LYS A 89 -1.25 3.75 3.48
CA LYS A 89 -2.50 4.35 3.05
C LYS A 89 -2.63 5.78 3.55
N ILE A 90 -3.03 6.68 2.64
CA ILE A 90 -3.42 8.05 2.98
C ILE A 90 -4.91 8.23 2.77
N ILE A 91 -5.56 8.93 3.69
CA ILE A 91 -6.93 9.40 3.55
C ILE A 91 -6.92 10.87 3.94
N PHE A 92 -7.42 11.74 3.09
CA PHE A 92 -7.56 13.15 3.43
C PHE A 92 -8.83 13.76 2.82
N MET A 93 -9.31 14.80 3.46
CA MET A 93 -10.39 15.64 2.98
C MET A 93 -9.77 16.93 2.44
N ARG A 94 -10.15 17.33 1.23
CA ARG A 94 -9.90 18.65 0.66
C ARG A 94 -11.14 19.50 0.88
N LEU A 95 -10.96 20.70 1.42
CA LEU A 95 -12.02 21.64 1.77
C LEU A 95 -12.10 22.70 0.67
N ASP A 96 -12.93 22.49 -0.35
CA ASP A 96 -13.06 23.37 -1.52
C ASP A 96 -13.57 24.77 -1.14
N ASN A 97 -14.44 24.87 -0.13
CA ASN A 97 -14.94 26.13 0.38
C ASN A 97 -15.06 26.04 1.91
N PRO A 98 -14.15 26.67 2.66
CA PRO A 98 -14.20 26.65 4.13
C PRO A 98 -15.48 27.24 4.73
N SER A 99 -16.21 28.06 3.97
CA SER A 99 -17.49 28.66 4.40
C SER A 99 -18.69 27.76 4.13
N ASP A 100 -18.53 26.70 3.34
CA ASP A 100 -19.56 25.72 3.04
C ASP A 100 -19.13 24.33 3.53
N PRO A 101 -19.65 23.85 4.67
CA PRO A 101 -19.26 22.55 5.22
C PRO A 101 -19.66 21.35 4.35
N THR A 102 -20.44 21.56 3.30
CA THR A 102 -20.83 20.53 2.34
C THR A 102 -19.91 20.47 1.12
N SER A 103 -19.07 21.48 0.92
CA SER A 103 -18.12 21.57 -0.20
C SER A 103 -16.78 20.97 0.19
N PHE A 104 -16.68 19.64 0.05
CA PHE A 104 -15.44 18.90 0.31
C PHE A 104 -15.31 17.69 -0.63
N GLN A 105 -14.09 17.19 -0.75
CA GLN A 105 -13.77 15.95 -1.46
C GLN A 105 -12.97 15.03 -0.53
N ILE A 106 -13.23 13.73 -0.59
CA ILE A 106 -12.51 12.72 0.21
C ILE A 106 -11.58 11.92 -0.71
N TYR A 107 -10.30 11.99 -0.45
CA TYR A 107 -9.24 11.30 -1.19
C TYR A 107 -8.78 10.08 -0.40
N THR A 108 -8.66 8.95 -1.07
CA THR A 108 -8.06 7.73 -0.52
C THR A 108 -7.02 7.23 -1.50
N GLY A 109 -5.83 6.88 -1.02
CA GLY A 109 -4.76 6.38 -1.88
C GLY A 109 -3.72 5.58 -1.11
N PHE A 110 -2.83 4.95 -1.88
CA PHE A 110 -1.72 4.17 -1.37
C PHE A 110 -0.40 4.71 -1.92
N LEU A 111 0.65 4.60 -1.10
CA LEU A 111 2.00 4.95 -1.49
C LEU A 111 2.70 3.77 -2.14
N PHE A 112 3.39 4.03 -3.24
CA PHE A 112 4.32 3.08 -3.85
C PHE A 112 5.51 3.81 -4.49
N LYS A 113 6.56 3.07 -4.80
CA LYS A 113 7.71 3.57 -5.57
C LYS A 113 7.49 3.24 -7.03
N ASP A 114 7.65 4.23 -7.88
CA ASP A 114 7.58 4.09 -9.33
C ASP A 114 8.94 4.43 -9.94
N THR A 115 9.27 3.76 -11.04
CA THR A 115 10.52 3.98 -11.77
C THR A 115 10.22 4.03 -13.26
N THR A 116 10.63 5.11 -13.90
CA THR A 116 10.56 5.29 -15.34
C THR A 116 11.92 5.64 -15.91
N THR A 117 12.03 5.79 -17.21
CA THR A 117 13.28 6.17 -17.89
C THR A 117 13.01 7.41 -18.75
N ASN A 118 13.89 8.39 -18.69
CA ASN A 118 13.79 9.54 -19.59
C ASN A 118 14.23 9.17 -21.05
N SER A 119 14.08 10.09 -21.97
CA SER A 119 14.47 9.90 -23.39
C SER A 119 15.96 9.60 -23.61
N LEU A 120 16.81 9.84 -22.61
CA LEU A 120 18.24 9.56 -22.63
C LEU A 120 18.61 8.23 -21.94
N GLY A 121 17.63 7.42 -21.53
CA GLY A 121 17.85 6.16 -20.85
C GLY A 121 18.18 6.29 -19.36
N THR A 122 18.11 7.50 -18.75
CA THR A 122 18.40 7.71 -17.34
C THR A 122 17.17 7.32 -16.50
N PRO A 123 17.34 6.49 -15.44
CA PRO A 123 16.24 6.15 -14.56
C PRO A 123 15.76 7.38 -13.77
N LEU A 124 14.43 7.52 -13.68
CA LEU A 124 13.74 8.51 -12.88
C LEU A 124 12.89 7.76 -11.85
N CYS A 125 13.09 8.05 -10.58
CA CYS A 125 12.38 7.41 -9.49
C CYS A 125 11.44 8.39 -8.80
N TYR A 126 10.26 7.90 -8.47
CA TYR A 126 9.22 8.68 -7.81
C TYR A 126 8.64 7.94 -6.62
N GLN A 127 8.23 8.68 -5.62
CA GLN A 127 7.14 8.24 -4.76
C GLN A 127 5.84 8.64 -5.43
N THR A 128 4.91 7.70 -5.49
CA THR A 128 3.60 7.90 -6.10
C THR A 128 2.51 7.56 -5.09
N LEU A 129 1.58 8.50 -4.88
CA LEU A 129 0.31 8.26 -4.22
C LEU A 129 -0.74 8.08 -5.31
N SER A 130 -1.58 7.08 -5.22
CA SER A 130 -2.67 6.87 -6.19
C SER A 130 -3.86 6.18 -5.57
N GLY A 131 -5.05 6.53 -6.06
CA GLY A 131 -6.30 5.97 -5.57
C GLY A 131 -7.52 6.64 -6.17
N SER A 132 -8.59 6.74 -5.38
CA SER A 132 -9.83 7.40 -5.78
C SER A 132 -10.17 8.59 -4.87
N PHE A 133 -10.99 9.50 -5.37
CA PHE A 133 -11.63 10.52 -4.57
C PHE A 133 -13.13 10.57 -4.84
N LEU A 134 -13.85 10.97 -3.80
CA LEU A 134 -15.31 11.08 -3.79
C LEU A 134 -15.71 12.54 -3.68
N THR A 135 -16.68 12.95 -4.50
CA THR A 135 -17.46 14.18 -4.30
C THR A 135 -18.79 13.79 -3.69
N PRO A 136 -19.11 14.24 -2.45
CA PRO A 136 -20.44 13.99 -1.87
C PRO A 136 -21.56 14.62 -2.70
N ALA A 137 -22.76 14.07 -2.58
CA ALA A 137 -23.95 14.65 -3.19
C ALA A 137 -24.15 16.08 -2.69
N GLY A 138 -24.37 17.02 -3.59
CA GLY A 138 -24.52 18.44 -3.29
C GLY A 138 -23.23 19.26 -3.34
N ALA A 139 -22.05 18.65 -3.29
CA ALA A 139 -20.79 19.39 -3.47
C ALA A 139 -20.67 19.89 -4.93
N GLY A 140 -20.35 21.16 -5.10
CA GLY A 140 -20.21 21.79 -6.41
C GLY A 140 -21.48 21.82 -7.26
N GLY A 141 -22.68 21.71 -6.66
CA GLY A 141 -23.97 21.71 -7.36
C GLY A 141 -24.33 20.38 -8.01
N SER A 142 -23.54 19.33 -7.83
CA SER A 142 -23.88 17.99 -8.32
C SER A 142 -24.85 17.29 -7.37
N ALA A 143 -25.96 16.79 -7.91
CA ALA A 143 -26.91 15.97 -7.16
C ALA A 143 -26.47 14.52 -6.97
N ALA A 144 -25.40 14.08 -7.66
CA ALA A 144 -24.89 12.71 -7.65
C ALA A 144 -23.55 12.62 -6.92
N ARG A 145 -23.39 11.55 -6.14
CA ARG A 145 -22.09 11.15 -5.63
C ARG A 145 -21.27 10.57 -6.77
N ASN A 146 -20.10 11.15 -7.02
CA ASN A 146 -19.18 10.70 -8.06
C ASN A 146 -17.86 10.24 -7.45
N GLU A 147 -17.27 9.21 -8.06
CA GLU A 147 -15.95 8.69 -7.72
C GLU A 147 -15.03 8.83 -8.93
N TYR A 148 -13.84 9.36 -8.71
CA TYR A 148 -12.82 9.62 -9.73
C TYR A 148 -11.47 9.11 -9.28
N GLY A 149 -10.58 8.85 -10.27
CA GLY A 149 -9.19 8.52 -9.99
C GLY A 149 -8.33 9.76 -9.73
N TRP A 150 -7.28 9.58 -8.93
CA TRP A 150 -6.22 10.57 -8.73
C TRP A 150 -4.87 9.90 -8.55
N TYR A 151 -3.81 10.65 -8.84
CA TYR A 151 -2.45 10.30 -8.43
C TYR A 151 -1.65 11.56 -8.10
N ALA A 152 -0.61 11.39 -7.31
CA ALA A 152 0.39 12.45 -7.07
C ALA A 152 1.78 11.84 -7.06
N GLN A 153 2.75 12.54 -7.63
CA GLN A 153 4.13 12.09 -7.74
C GLN A 153 5.11 13.11 -7.17
N SER A 154 6.13 12.60 -6.48
CA SER A 154 7.28 13.39 -6.00
C SER A 154 8.56 12.67 -6.39
N PRO A 155 9.53 13.34 -7.05
CA PRO A 155 10.79 12.73 -7.43
C PRO A 155 11.62 12.35 -6.20
N ILE A 156 12.28 11.21 -6.29
CA ILE A 156 13.19 10.70 -5.27
C ILE A 156 14.51 10.23 -5.92
N PRO A 157 15.61 10.11 -5.16
CA PRO A 157 16.81 9.43 -5.66
C PRO A 157 16.51 7.98 -6.06
N CYS A 158 17.09 7.54 -7.17
CA CYS A 158 17.09 6.14 -7.58
C CYS A 158 18.23 5.41 -6.83
N ASN A 159 17.90 4.70 -5.76
CA ASN A 159 18.83 3.87 -4.98
C ASN A 159 18.69 2.41 -5.39
#